data_bd0fc8e3ca0f8a6674b2fc12a66b0486
#
_entry.id   bd0fc8e3ca0f8a6674b2fc12a66b0486
#
_cell.length_a   1.000
_cell.length_b   1.000
_cell.length_c   1.000
_cell.angle_alpha   90.00
_cell.angle_beta   90.00
_cell.angle_gamma   90.00
#
_symmetry.space_group_name_H-M   'P 1'
#
loop_
_entity.id
_entity.type
_entity.pdbx_description
1 polymer ?
#
loop_
_entity_poly.entity_id
_entity_poly.type
_entity_poly.pdbx_seq_one_letter_code
_entity_poly.pdbx_strand_id
1 'polypeptide(L)'
;MEYVKEPANAVYQSGAKNPFLPLDIYIPDGEPKVFDGRVYLYGSKDEFDGEYCCHKFHVYSAPVSDLTEWTDHGPVLASTDEYEKEGIKKGVPWSNGLLWAPDVTKKGELYYFYFCLSDGTEGVAKSKNPYGPFEDAVQITMGGKPIEGIDPSVLEDNGKYYYTWGQGHCHMAELNDDMCTLNPDTYEEALINKDDDGHGFHEASSLRKVGDHYVIVYASEFIDETHRNGGHPTNLDYAVSKSVAGPYVRKGRIIDNTGIDPQSWNNHGSIVKIENQWYVFYHGSSNNTKYARRARVERIEVDEERGIIEQVEMTSQGFSHGLDATAGIEAGWQCGLTGGAYLTEKEGRFPLVHITDGCSVKWRYAELAEDGEWSIEGTILSECGISILANGESVGVVNAEDVDRQHIWKSSIGTLRSGRYELELQFFSEKEEELFELDRIRLVRA
;
A
#
# COMPACT_ATOMS: atom_id res chain seq x y z
N MET A 1 4.49 24.22 10.63
CA MET A 1 4.72 23.07 11.51
C MET A 1 6.24 22.93 11.71
N GLU A 2 6.73 22.78 12.94
CA GLU A 2 8.13 22.41 13.12
C GLU A 2 8.26 20.94 12.69
N TYR A 3 9.13 20.71 11.73
CA TYR A 3 9.44 19.39 11.20
C TYR A 3 10.05 18.53 12.30
N VAL A 4 9.32 17.53 12.76
CA VAL A 4 9.88 16.53 13.68
C VAL A 4 10.76 15.62 12.84
N LYS A 5 12.08 15.72 13.02
CA LYS A 5 13.07 14.89 12.36
C LYS A 5 12.78 13.41 12.67
N GLU A 6 12.34 12.63 11.69
CA GLU A 6 12.30 11.17 11.81
C GLU A 6 13.73 10.68 12.09
N PRO A 7 14.00 10.00 13.20
CA PRO A 7 15.34 9.53 13.49
C PRO A 7 15.74 8.44 12.51
N ALA A 8 16.86 8.62 11.82
CA ALA A 8 17.44 7.55 11.01
C ALA A 8 17.60 6.29 11.87
N ASN A 9 17.21 5.12 11.33
CA ASN A 9 17.14 3.82 12.00
C ASN A 9 16.08 3.74 13.13
N ALA A 10 14.99 4.49 13.04
CA ALA A 10 13.84 4.27 13.89
C ALA A 10 13.29 2.85 13.66
N VAL A 11 13.05 2.12 14.74
CA VAL A 11 12.43 0.81 14.69
C VAL A 11 10.97 0.97 15.11
N TYR A 12 10.07 0.63 14.20
CA TYR A 12 8.63 0.71 14.43
C TYR A 12 8.09 -0.67 14.80
N GLN A 13 7.53 -0.79 15.98
CA GLN A 13 6.79 -1.95 16.46
C GLN A 13 5.29 -1.65 16.46
N SER A 14 4.75 -1.35 15.30
CA SER A 14 3.31 -1.05 15.13
C SER A 14 2.41 -2.30 15.32
N GLY A 15 3.01 -3.46 15.59
CA GLY A 15 2.35 -4.75 15.52
C GLY A 15 1.99 -5.15 14.09
N ALA A 16 2.47 -4.36 13.13
CA ALA A 16 2.36 -4.55 11.68
C ALA A 16 0.94 -4.86 11.18
N LYS A 17 -0.05 -4.17 11.75
CA LYS A 17 -1.44 -4.17 11.28
C LYS A 17 -1.56 -3.26 10.07
N ASN A 18 -2.57 -3.46 9.23
CA ASN A 18 -2.77 -2.60 8.07
C ASN A 18 -3.40 -1.24 8.41
N PRO A 19 -2.77 -0.13 8.00
CA PRO A 19 -1.45 -0.01 7.37
C PRO A 19 -0.34 -0.53 8.28
N PHE A 20 0.67 -1.25 7.72
CA PHE A 20 1.65 -1.95 8.56
C PHE A 20 2.82 -1.09 9.06
N LEU A 21 2.99 0.11 8.54
CA LEU A 21 3.83 1.18 9.09
C LEU A 21 2.99 2.11 9.97
N PRO A 22 3.60 2.95 10.81
CA PRO A 22 2.89 3.99 11.57
C PRO A 22 1.96 4.85 10.70
N LEU A 23 0.85 5.29 11.27
CA LEU A 23 -0.20 6.00 10.51
C LEU A 23 0.23 7.38 9.98
N ASP A 24 1.32 7.94 10.50
CA ASP A 24 1.97 9.18 10.03
C ASP A 24 3.00 8.94 8.92
N ILE A 25 3.19 7.69 8.49
CA ILE A 25 4.12 7.32 7.44
C ILE A 25 3.34 6.97 6.16
N TYR A 26 3.63 7.70 5.10
CA TYR A 26 2.96 7.59 3.81
C TYR A 26 3.95 7.05 2.76
N ILE A 27 3.91 5.73 2.54
CA ILE A 27 4.75 5.03 1.55
C ILE A 27 3.84 4.28 0.59
N PRO A 28 3.46 4.89 -0.52
CA PRO A 28 2.80 4.22 -1.63
C PRO A 28 3.78 3.48 -2.55
N ASP A 29 3.23 2.87 -3.59
CA ASP A 29 3.96 2.32 -4.74
C ASP A 29 4.99 1.28 -4.32
N GLY A 30 4.61 0.43 -3.35
CA GLY A 30 5.53 -0.45 -2.65
C GLY A 30 6.03 -1.63 -3.50
N GLU A 31 7.34 -1.66 -3.77
CA GLU A 31 8.05 -2.75 -4.41
C GLU A 31 8.88 -3.52 -3.37
N PRO A 32 8.38 -4.66 -2.87
CA PRO A 32 9.09 -5.46 -1.89
C PRO A 32 10.18 -6.32 -2.53
N LYS A 33 11.34 -6.37 -1.90
CA LYS A 33 12.46 -7.27 -2.29
C LYS A 33 13.03 -7.96 -1.06
N VAL A 34 13.46 -9.21 -1.22
CA VAL A 34 14.14 -9.96 -0.16
C VAL A 34 15.63 -10.04 -0.48
N PHE A 35 16.45 -9.47 0.40
CA PHE A 35 17.91 -9.54 0.34
C PHE A 35 18.47 -9.92 1.71
N ASP A 36 19.41 -10.85 1.74
CA ASP A 36 20.21 -11.18 2.92
C ASP A 36 19.40 -11.40 4.21
N GLY A 37 18.24 -12.09 4.12
CA GLY A 37 17.39 -12.42 5.25
C GLY A 37 16.50 -11.27 5.75
N ARG A 38 16.35 -10.21 4.96
CA ARG A 38 15.42 -9.10 5.23
C ARG A 38 14.54 -8.83 4.01
N VAL A 39 13.30 -8.43 4.26
CA VAL A 39 12.45 -7.83 3.26
C VAL A 39 12.65 -6.31 3.31
N TYR A 40 12.86 -5.71 2.16
CA TYR A 40 12.97 -4.27 1.96
C TYR A 40 11.73 -3.78 1.21
N LEU A 41 11.17 -2.68 1.67
CA LEU A 41 10.11 -1.96 0.99
C LEU A 41 10.72 -0.72 0.34
N TYR A 42 10.66 -0.68 -0.98
CA TYR A 42 10.97 0.49 -1.80
C TYR A 42 9.65 1.07 -2.29
N GLY A 43 9.43 2.34 -2.06
CA GLY A 43 8.20 3.01 -2.46
C GLY A 43 8.42 4.51 -2.59
N SER A 44 7.48 5.19 -3.21
CA SER A 44 7.43 6.64 -3.15
C SER A 44 7.19 7.10 -1.72
N LYS A 45 7.38 8.39 -1.45
CA LYS A 45 7.02 8.97 -0.17
C LYS A 45 6.07 10.13 -0.41
N ASP A 46 4.82 9.96 0.04
CA ASP A 46 3.87 11.06 0.08
C ASP A 46 4.11 11.92 1.32
N GLU A 47 3.74 13.19 1.24
CA GLU A 47 3.60 14.07 2.38
C GLU A 47 2.11 14.30 2.64
N PHE A 48 1.78 14.59 3.91
CA PHE A 48 0.40 14.86 4.29
C PHE A 48 -0.14 16.08 3.54
N ASP A 49 -1.28 15.94 2.88
CA ASP A 49 -2.04 17.01 2.21
C ASP A 49 -1.28 17.75 1.09
N GLY A 50 -0.26 17.10 0.53
CA GLY A 50 0.57 17.66 -0.53
C GLY A 50 0.10 17.28 -1.93
N GLU A 51 1.03 16.78 -2.69
CA GLU A 51 0.82 16.23 -4.04
C GLU A 51 1.36 14.80 -4.10
N TYR A 52 1.26 14.13 -5.24
CA TYR A 52 1.85 12.79 -5.36
C TYR A 52 3.34 12.85 -5.11
N CYS A 53 3.78 12.12 -4.06
CA CYS A 53 5.17 11.95 -3.68
C CYS A 53 5.87 13.25 -3.21
N CYS A 54 7.14 13.16 -2.97
CA CYS A 54 8.00 14.28 -2.60
C CYS A 54 9.38 14.16 -3.29
N HIS A 55 10.33 14.98 -2.86
CA HIS A 55 11.67 15.05 -3.48
C HIS A 55 12.69 14.10 -2.84
N LYS A 56 12.26 13.13 -2.02
CA LYS A 56 13.15 12.12 -1.41
C LYS A 56 12.50 10.74 -1.37
N PHE A 57 13.32 9.73 -1.36
CA PHE A 57 12.93 8.35 -1.04
C PHE A 57 13.39 7.95 0.35
N HIS A 58 12.60 7.12 1.01
CA HIS A 58 12.97 6.36 2.19
C HIS A 58 12.94 4.86 1.88
N VAL A 59 13.71 4.08 2.62
CA VAL A 59 13.68 2.61 2.55
C VAL A 59 13.33 2.06 3.92
N TYR A 60 12.41 1.14 3.94
CA TYR A 60 12.01 0.41 5.15
C TYR A 60 12.39 -1.05 5.02
N SER A 61 12.73 -1.72 6.12
CA SER A 61 12.99 -3.15 6.08
C SER A 61 12.63 -3.86 7.36
N ALA A 62 12.28 -5.15 7.25
CA ALA A 62 12.04 -6.03 8.37
C ALA A 62 12.83 -7.34 8.21
N PRO A 63 13.28 -8.00 9.29
CA PRO A 63 13.83 -9.34 9.18
C PRO A 63 12.75 -10.31 8.70
N VAL A 64 13.07 -11.25 7.81
CA VAL A 64 12.08 -12.24 7.34
C VAL A 64 11.53 -13.10 8.46
N SER A 65 12.28 -13.22 9.58
CA SER A 65 11.85 -13.93 10.79
C SER A 65 10.86 -13.17 11.67
N ASP A 66 10.74 -11.83 11.49
CA ASP A 66 9.81 -11.00 12.23
C ASP A 66 9.36 -9.80 11.38
N LEU A 67 8.24 -9.99 10.67
CA LEU A 67 7.65 -8.97 9.80
C LEU A 67 6.84 -7.91 10.57
N THR A 68 6.86 -7.95 11.90
CA THR A 68 6.22 -6.95 12.76
C THR A 68 7.19 -5.84 13.21
N GLU A 69 8.48 -5.99 12.93
CA GLU A 69 9.52 -5.03 13.29
C GLU A 69 10.11 -4.36 12.04
N TRP A 70 9.69 -3.14 11.75
CA TRP A 70 10.16 -2.38 10.59
C TRP A 70 11.15 -1.30 10.99
N THR A 71 12.29 -1.26 10.30
CA THR A 71 13.34 -0.26 10.46
C THR A 71 13.22 0.77 9.35
N ASP A 72 13.12 2.06 9.68
CA ASP A 72 13.31 3.17 8.75
C ASP A 72 14.81 3.45 8.58
N HIS A 73 15.31 3.34 7.38
CA HIS A 73 16.72 3.65 7.06
C HIS A 73 16.95 5.14 6.76
N GLY A 74 15.90 5.95 6.84
CA GLY A 74 15.96 7.37 6.53
C GLY A 74 15.99 7.67 5.04
N PRO A 75 16.29 8.92 4.65
CA PRO A 75 16.34 9.33 3.26
C PRO A 75 17.53 8.71 2.54
N VAL A 76 17.28 8.14 1.35
CA VAL A 76 18.28 7.34 0.61
C VAL A 76 18.66 7.93 -0.75
N LEU A 77 17.82 8.79 -1.30
CA LEU A 77 18.05 9.56 -2.54
C LEU A 77 17.15 10.81 -2.50
N ALA A 78 17.65 11.95 -3.00
CA ALA A 78 16.87 13.18 -3.13
C ALA A 78 17.06 13.85 -4.50
N SER A 79 16.03 14.51 -5.01
CA SER A 79 16.08 15.29 -6.26
C SER A 79 16.35 16.78 -6.03
N THR A 80 16.29 17.26 -4.77
CA THR A 80 16.59 18.63 -4.37
C THR A 80 17.50 18.68 -3.15
N ASP A 81 18.05 19.87 -2.83
CA ASP A 81 18.91 20.09 -1.67
C ASP A 81 18.14 20.49 -0.39
N GLU A 82 16.82 20.49 -0.42
CA GLU A 82 16.01 20.89 0.75
C GLU A 82 16.15 19.94 1.94
N TYR A 83 16.57 18.70 1.70
CA TYR A 83 16.77 17.67 2.72
C TYR A 83 18.24 17.55 3.21
N GLU A 84 19.10 18.51 2.89
CA GLU A 84 20.50 18.50 3.36
C GLU A 84 20.61 18.46 4.90
N LYS A 85 19.63 19.06 5.58
CA LYS A 85 19.55 19.02 7.06
C LYS A 85 19.19 17.63 7.61
N GLU A 86 18.59 16.79 6.79
CA GLU A 86 18.29 15.40 7.10
C GLU A 86 19.46 14.46 6.77
N GLY A 87 20.53 15.00 6.22
CA GLY A 87 21.77 14.27 5.92
C GLY A 87 21.85 13.75 4.50
N ILE A 88 20.92 14.13 3.60
CA ILE A 88 20.99 13.76 2.20
C ILE A 88 21.02 14.99 1.31
N LYS A 89 21.94 14.95 0.31
CA LYS A 89 22.05 15.97 -0.73
C LYS A 89 21.35 15.54 -1.99
N LYS A 90 21.11 16.51 -2.86
CA LYS A 90 20.63 16.22 -4.21
C LYS A 90 21.52 15.19 -4.91
N GLY A 91 20.92 14.04 -5.25
CA GLY A 91 21.59 12.94 -5.95
C GLY A 91 21.18 12.81 -7.42
N VAL A 92 20.12 13.53 -7.87
CA VAL A 92 19.62 13.50 -9.25
C VAL A 92 20.08 14.73 -9.99
N PRO A 93 21.14 14.66 -10.86
CA PRO A 93 21.76 15.85 -11.42
C PRO A 93 20.97 16.56 -12.53
N TRP A 94 20.05 15.85 -13.22
CA TRP A 94 19.34 16.37 -14.40
C TRP A 94 17.96 16.95 -14.10
N SER A 95 17.39 16.71 -12.92
CA SER A 95 16.03 17.13 -12.58
C SER A 95 15.91 17.55 -11.13
N ASN A 96 14.88 18.38 -10.84
CA ASN A 96 14.36 18.69 -9.52
C ASN A 96 12.92 18.19 -9.35
N GLY A 97 12.46 17.28 -10.22
CA GLY A 97 11.11 16.72 -10.17
C GLY A 97 10.87 15.93 -8.88
N LEU A 98 9.60 15.70 -8.57
CA LEU A 98 9.19 14.78 -7.52
C LEU A 98 9.65 13.37 -7.88
N LEU A 99 10.04 12.59 -6.88
CA LEU A 99 10.52 11.23 -7.06
C LEU A 99 9.35 10.25 -6.91
N TRP A 100 9.11 9.45 -7.97
CA TRP A 100 7.99 8.54 -8.09
C TRP A 100 8.44 7.09 -8.19
N ALA A 101 7.59 6.16 -7.74
CA ALA A 101 7.60 4.71 -7.92
C ALA A 101 8.98 4.08 -8.21
N PRO A 102 9.71 3.62 -7.22
CA PRO A 102 11.01 2.99 -7.41
C PRO A 102 10.92 1.47 -7.49
N ASP A 103 11.92 0.84 -8.11
CA ASP A 103 12.21 -0.58 -7.95
C ASP A 103 13.71 -0.83 -7.79
N VAL A 104 14.10 -1.97 -7.23
CA VAL A 104 15.51 -2.30 -6.94
C VAL A 104 15.86 -3.70 -7.42
N THR A 105 17.04 -3.83 -8.01
CA THR A 105 17.65 -5.14 -8.29
C THR A 105 19.11 -5.17 -7.85
N LYS A 106 19.66 -6.39 -7.67
CA LYS A 106 21.07 -6.60 -7.32
C LYS A 106 21.82 -7.15 -8.53
N LYS A 107 23.02 -6.60 -8.81
CA LYS A 107 23.97 -7.18 -9.76
C LYS A 107 25.38 -7.16 -9.16
N GLY A 108 25.93 -8.32 -8.95
CA GLY A 108 27.22 -8.46 -8.24
C GLY A 108 27.15 -7.92 -6.83
N GLU A 109 28.03 -6.99 -6.48
CA GLU A 109 28.10 -6.36 -5.14
C GLU A 109 27.26 -5.07 -5.04
N LEU A 110 26.52 -4.68 -6.09
CA LEU A 110 25.79 -3.42 -6.15
C LEU A 110 24.29 -3.65 -6.24
N TYR A 111 23.55 -2.75 -5.60
CA TYR A 111 22.13 -2.57 -5.70
C TYR A 111 21.86 -1.40 -6.61
N TYR A 112 20.95 -1.56 -7.57
CA TYR A 112 20.54 -0.58 -8.56
C TYR A 112 19.11 -0.17 -8.26
N PHE A 113 18.94 1.10 -7.94
CA PHE A 113 17.67 1.71 -7.56
C PHE A 113 17.13 2.50 -8.75
N TYR A 114 16.10 1.99 -9.38
CA TYR A 114 15.41 2.59 -10.51
C TYR A 114 14.26 3.44 -10.02
N PHE A 115 14.03 4.56 -10.66
CA PHE A 115 12.99 5.52 -10.28
C PHE A 115 12.58 6.37 -11.48
N CYS A 116 11.40 6.96 -11.40
CA CYS A 116 10.95 7.99 -12.33
C CYS A 116 10.70 9.32 -11.60
N LEU A 117 10.56 10.38 -12.36
CA LEU A 117 10.31 11.71 -11.86
C LEU A 117 9.05 12.30 -12.46
N SER A 118 8.49 13.30 -11.79
CA SER A 118 7.26 13.99 -12.23
C SER A 118 7.39 14.73 -13.57
N ASP A 119 8.59 14.89 -14.11
CA ASP A 119 8.85 15.41 -15.45
C ASP A 119 8.90 14.33 -16.54
N GLY A 120 8.60 13.06 -16.18
CA GLY A 120 8.58 11.93 -17.11
C GLY A 120 9.96 11.30 -17.37
N THR A 121 11.03 11.77 -16.74
CA THR A 121 12.36 11.17 -16.91
C THR A 121 12.54 9.99 -15.98
N GLU A 122 13.31 8.99 -16.42
CA GLU A 122 13.65 7.82 -15.66
C GLU A 122 15.13 7.73 -15.38
N GLY A 123 15.48 7.18 -14.21
CA GLY A 123 16.84 7.12 -13.74
C GLY A 123 17.18 5.86 -12.95
N VAL A 124 18.47 5.65 -12.77
CA VAL A 124 19.02 4.64 -11.88
C VAL A 124 20.17 5.19 -11.06
N ALA A 125 20.18 4.91 -9.77
CA ALA A 125 21.27 5.17 -8.84
C ALA A 125 21.77 3.84 -8.25
N LYS A 126 22.94 3.82 -7.65
CA LYS A 126 23.52 2.57 -7.14
C LYS A 126 24.06 2.70 -5.72
N SER A 127 24.10 1.59 -5.00
CA SER A 127 24.65 1.49 -3.65
C SER A 127 25.29 0.11 -3.42
N LYS A 128 26.17 0.03 -2.42
CA LYS A 128 26.66 -1.26 -1.88
C LYS A 128 25.69 -1.86 -0.84
N ASN A 129 24.76 -1.08 -0.37
CA ASN A 129 23.76 -1.50 0.62
C ASN A 129 22.35 -1.48 0.02
N PRO A 130 21.48 -2.45 0.33
CA PRO A 130 20.11 -2.46 -0.16
C PRO A 130 19.27 -1.28 0.36
N TYR A 131 19.71 -0.65 1.42
CA TYR A 131 19.06 0.52 2.04
C TYR A 131 19.76 1.85 1.73
N GLY A 132 20.64 1.88 0.73
CA GLY A 132 21.34 3.09 0.32
C GLY A 132 22.51 3.52 1.26
N PRO A 133 22.94 4.80 1.23
CA PRO A 133 22.48 5.81 0.28
C PRO A 133 22.75 5.40 -1.18
N PHE A 134 21.85 5.80 -2.09
CA PHE A 134 22.03 5.56 -3.52
C PHE A 134 22.68 6.78 -4.17
N GLU A 135 23.72 6.55 -4.95
CA GLU A 135 24.59 7.58 -5.52
C GLU A 135 24.78 7.37 -7.02
N ASP A 136 25.48 8.31 -7.67
CA ASP A 136 25.84 8.25 -9.08
C ASP A 136 24.63 8.06 -10.02
N ALA A 137 23.54 8.77 -9.76
CA ALA A 137 22.34 8.66 -10.57
C ALA A 137 22.60 9.07 -12.02
N VAL A 138 22.09 8.28 -12.95
CA VAL A 138 22.11 8.53 -14.40
C VAL A 138 20.73 8.24 -15.00
N GLN A 139 20.42 8.89 -16.14
CA GLN A 139 19.19 8.62 -16.87
C GLN A 139 19.22 7.25 -17.55
N ILE A 140 18.09 6.57 -17.59
CA ILE A 140 17.91 5.38 -18.44
C ILE A 140 17.81 5.81 -19.88
N THR A 141 18.57 5.13 -20.77
CA THR A 141 18.60 5.46 -22.18
C THR A 141 18.37 4.24 -23.07
N MET A 142 17.78 4.47 -24.24
CA MET A 142 17.65 3.49 -25.32
C MET A 142 18.08 4.12 -26.64
N GLY A 143 18.97 3.44 -27.39
CA GLY A 143 19.50 4.01 -28.64
C GLY A 143 20.22 5.34 -28.46
N GLY A 144 20.83 5.60 -27.29
CA GLY A 144 21.58 6.81 -26.96
C GLY A 144 20.69 8.02 -26.60
N LYS A 145 19.39 7.82 -26.37
CA LYS A 145 18.46 8.86 -25.92
C LYS A 145 17.83 8.48 -24.60
N PRO A 146 17.59 9.42 -23.67
CA PRO A 146 16.78 9.17 -22.49
C PRO A 146 15.40 8.63 -22.89
N ILE A 147 14.92 7.65 -22.11
CA ILE A 147 13.52 7.24 -22.23
C ILE A 147 12.65 8.15 -21.38
N GLU A 148 11.36 8.18 -21.72
CA GLU A 148 10.33 8.87 -20.96
C GLU A 148 9.28 7.84 -20.54
N GLY A 149 8.78 7.96 -19.30
CA GLY A 149 7.74 7.09 -18.77
C GLY A 149 7.60 7.21 -17.26
N ILE A 150 6.95 6.21 -16.67
CA ILE A 150 6.74 6.12 -15.24
C ILE A 150 6.78 4.66 -14.78
N ASP A 151 6.91 4.45 -13.48
CA ASP A 151 6.73 3.19 -12.77
C ASP A 151 7.66 2.08 -13.29
N PRO A 152 8.99 2.29 -13.20
CA PRO A 152 9.95 1.29 -13.57
C PRO A 152 9.85 0.05 -12.69
N SER A 153 10.01 -1.14 -13.30
CA SER A 153 10.22 -2.38 -12.59
C SER A 153 11.31 -3.22 -13.24
N VAL A 154 12.05 -3.96 -12.43
CA VAL A 154 13.17 -4.77 -12.91
C VAL A 154 13.09 -6.19 -12.39
N LEU A 155 13.14 -7.15 -13.31
CA LEU A 155 13.27 -8.57 -13.03
C LEU A 155 14.63 -9.08 -13.46
N GLU A 156 15.37 -9.73 -12.55
CA GLU A 156 16.50 -10.58 -12.91
C GLU A 156 16.02 -12.01 -13.19
N ASP A 157 16.37 -12.57 -14.33
CA ASP A 157 16.14 -13.98 -14.64
C ASP A 157 17.30 -14.54 -15.49
N ASN A 158 17.97 -15.56 -14.97
CA ASN A 158 19.08 -16.26 -15.64
C ASN A 158 20.25 -15.32 -16.08
N GLY A 159 20.55 -14.31 -15.26
CA GLY A 159 21.63 -13.34 -15.50
C GLY A 159 21.27 -12.23 -16.48
N LYS A 160 20.04 -12.18 -16.94
CA LYS A 160 19.46 -11.09 -17.72
C LYS A 160 18.58 -10.22 -16.83
N TYR A 161 18.47 -8.95 -17.18
CA TYR A 161 17.68 -7.96 -16.45
C TYR A 161 16.66 -7.36 -17.40
N TYR A 162 15.38 -7.48 -17.06
CA TYR A 162 14.27 -7.00 -17.87
C TYR A 162 13.65 -5.79 -17.18
N TYR A 163 13.56 -4.70 -17.90
CA TYR A 163 13.04 -3.43 -17.44
C TYR A 163 11.66 -3.19 -18.03
N THR A 164 10.66 -2.95 -17.19
CA THR A 164 9.32 -2.56 -17.62
C THR A 164 8.99 -1.17 -17.12
N TRP A 165 8.18 -0.41 -17.87
CA TRP A 165 7.74 0.93 -17.53
C TRP A 165 6.51 1.34 -18.34
N GLY A 166 5.84 2.44 -17.96
CA GLY A 166 4.85 3.11 -18.78
C GLY A 166 3.47 3.25 -18.18
N GLN A 167 2.68 4.11 -18.81
CA GLN A 167 1.28 4.38 -18.49
C GLN A 167 0.42 4.20 -19.74
N GLY A 168 -0.73 3.51 -19.61
CA GLY A 168 -1.57 3.09 -20.73
C GLY A 168 -1.01 1.93 -21.54
N HIS A 169 0.30 1.84 -21.66
CA HIS A 169 1.05 0.73 -22.27
C HIS A 169 2.19 0.33 -21.34
N CYS A 170 2.38 -0.97 -21.15
CA CYS A 170 3.54 -1.52 -20.46
C CYS A 170 4.63 -1.81 -21.48
N HIS A 171 5.68 -1.02 -21.48
CA HIS A 171 6.88 -1.23 -22.28
C HIS A 171 7.80 -2.25 -21.63
N MET A 172 8.66 -2.90 -22.40
CA MET A 172 9.74 -3.73 -21.87
C MET A 172 10.97 -3.69 -22.78
N ALA A 173 12.16 -3.72 -22.19
CA ALA A 173 13.42 -4.03 -22.85
C ALA A 173 14.41 -4.68 -21.89
N GLU A 174 15.38 -5.44 -22.43
CA GLU A 174 16.50 -5.98 -21.64
C GLU A 174 17.50 -4.86 -21.31
N LEU A 175 17.94 -4.77 -20.06
CA LEU A 175 19.04 -3.90 -19.65
C LEU A 175 20.38 -4.48 -20.13
N ASN A 176 21.22 -3.62 -20.65
CA ASN A 176 22.62 -3.98 -20.96
C ASN A 176 23.43 -4.14 -19.66
N ASP A 177 24.67 -4.61 -19.80
CA ASP A 177 25.56 -4.88 -18.66
C ASP A 177 25.83 -3.68 -17.77
N ASP A 178 25.71 -2.46 -18.29
CA ASP A 178 25.91 -1.21 -17.55
C ASP A 178 24.74 -0.86 -16.61
N MET A 179 23.62 -1.56 -16.72
CA MET A 179 22.40 -1.38 -15.90
C MET A 179 21.72 0.00 -16.05
N CYS A 180 22.06 0.77 -17.08
CA CYS A 180 21.46 2.08 -17.36
C CYS A 180 21.10 2.28 -18.83
N THR A 181 21.49 1.37 -19.72
CA THR A 181 21.07 1.39 -21.12
C THR A 181 20.20 0.21 -21.46
N LEU A 182 19.17 0.43 -22.25
CA LEU A 182 18.25 -0.60 -22.73
C LEU A 182 18.68 -1.08 -24.11
N ASN A 183 18.54 -2.38 -24.36
CA ASN A 183 18.83 -2.99 -25.66
C ASN A 183 17.62 -2.78 -26.60
N PRO A 184 17.75 -1.95 -27.66
CA PRO A 184 16.65 -1.67 -28.56
C PRO A 184 16.16 -2.87 -29.37
N ASP A 185 17.01 -3.90 -29.53
CA ASP A 185 16.66 -5.11 -30.27
C ASP A 185 15.69 -6.03 -29.49
N THR A 186 15.49 -5.75 -28.19
CA THR A 186 14.60 -6.50 -27.29
C THR A 186 13.37 -5.68 -26.88
N TYR A 187 13.20 -4.51 -27.48
CA TYR A 187 12.12 -3.59 -27.10
C TYR A 187 10.75 -4.11 -27.53
N GLU A 188 9.85 -4.21 -26.57
CA GLU A 188 8.43 -4.48 -26.74
C GLU A 188 7.65 -3.22 -26.34
N GLU A 189 6.93 -2.64 -27.31
CA GLU A 189 6.19 -1.38 -27.10
C GLU A 189 4.97 -1.55 -26.20
N ALA A 190 4.33 -2.71 -26.21
CA ALA A 190 3.12 -2.97 -25.45
C ALA A 190 3.01 -4.46 -25.08
N LEU A 191 3.67 -4.85 -23.98
CA LEU A 191 3.46 -6.19 -23.41
C LEU A 191 2.01 -6.43 -23.00
N ILE A 192 1.41 -5.41 -22.41
CA ILE A 192 -0.02 -5.28 -22.10
C ILE A 192 -0.42 -3.83 -22.30
N ASN A 193 -1.67 -3.59 -22.67
CA ASN A 193 -2.18 -2.23 -22.87
C ASN A 193 -3.60 -2.07 -22.32
N LYS A 194 -4.12 -0.85 -22.38
CA LYS A 194 -5.42 -0.48 -21.85
C LYS A 194 -6.57 -1.00 -22.72
N ASP A 195 -6.46 -0.85 -24.03
CA ASP A 195 -7.62 -0.83 -24.92
C ASP A 195 -7.81 -2.11 -25.77
N ASP A 196 -6.73 -2.79 -26.15
CA ASP A 196 -6.78 -3.79 -27.24
C ASP A 196 -6.92 -5.24 -26.77
N ASP A 197 -6.68 -5.57 -25.50
CA ASP A 197 -6.50 -6.96 -25.05
C ASP A 197 -7.30 -7.35 -23.80
N GLY A 198 -8.13 -6.44 -23.30
CA GLY A 198 -8.95 -6.67 -22.11
C GLY A 198 -8.15 -6.67 -20.80
N HIS A 199 -6.91 -6.15 -20.80
CA HIS A 199 -6.12 -6.01 -19.57
C HIS A 199 -6.56 -4.82 -18.73
N GLY A 200 -6.99 -3.72 -19.36
CA GLY A 200 -7.32 -2.49 -18.65
C GLY A 200 -6.10 -1.88 -17.96
N PHE A 201 -4.91 -2.05 -18.53
CA PHE A 201 -3.65 -1.57 -17.95
C PHE A 201 -3.66 -0.05 -17.80
N HIS A 202 -3.49 0.44 -16.58
CA HIS A 202 -3.32 1.86 -16.33
C HIS A 202 -1.83 2.21 -16.22
N GLU A 203 -1.15 1.68 -15.20
CA GLU A 203 0.25 1.95 -14.84
C GLU A 203 0.76 0.89 -13.85
N ALA A 204 1.89 1.15 -13.18
CA ALA A 204 2.38 0.35 -12.06
C ALA A 204 2.76 -1.09 -12.43
N SER A 205 3.42 -1.26 -13.59
CA SER A 205 3.87 -2.59 -13.99
C SER A 205 4.93 -3.12 -13.04
N SER A 206 4.65 -4.27 -12.40
CA SER A 206 5.59 -4.99 -11.54
C SER A 206 5.82 -6.40 -12.09
N LEU A 207 6.95 -6.59 -12.77
CA LEU A 207 7.31 -7.87 -13.41
C LEU A 207 7.96 -8.81 -12.40
N ARG A 208 7.41 -10.00 -12.23
CA ARG A 208 7.83 -11.01 -11.26
C ARG A 208 7.91 -12.41 -11.86
N LYS A 209 8.65 -13.29 -11.19
CA LYS A 209 8.69 -14.72 -11.50
C LYS A 209 7.89 -15.52 -10.48
N VAL A 210 6.97 -16.36 -10.96
CA VAL A 210 6.16 -17.27 -10.14
C VAL A 210 6.28 -18.67 -10.73
N GLY A 211 7.06 -19.52 -10.09
CA GLY A 211 7.45 -20.81 -10.68
C GLY A 211 8.13 -20.57 -12.04
N ASP A 212 7.62 -21.24 -13.08
CA ASP A 212 8.09 -21.08 -14.46
C ASP A 212 7.34 -20.01 -15.26
N HIS A 213 6.56 -19.15 -14.59
CA HIS A 213 5.75 -18.11 -15.24
C HIS A 213 6.33 -16.72 -14.98
N TYR A 214 6.17 -15.86 -15.96
CA TYR A 214 6.34 -14.41 -15.81
C TYR A 214 4.97 -13.81 -15.48
N VAL A 215 4.91 -13.01 -14.45
CA VAL A 215 3.70 -12.36 -13.95
C VAL A 215 3.92 -10.86 -13.94
N ILE A 216 3.02 -10.11 -14.56
CA ILE A 216 2.96 -8.66 -14.41
C ILE A 216 1.78 -8.35 -13.51
N VAL A 217 2.05 -7.73 -12.35
CA VAL A 217 1.05 -7.09 -11.48
C VAL A 217 0.95 -5.63 -11.89
N TYR A 218 -0.25 -5.06 -11.93
CA TYR A 218 -0.43 -3.68 -12.40
C TYR A 218 -1.71 -3.04 -11.88
N ALA A 219 -1.74 -1.70 -11.87
CA ALA A 219 -2.94 -0.92 -11.61
C ALA A 219 -3.90 -1.03 -12.81
N SER A 220 -5.14 -1.44 -12.56
CA SER A 220 -6.10 -1.76 -13.60
C SER A 220 -7.35 -0.90 -13.53
N GLU A 221 -7.77 -0.40 -14.69
CA GLU A 221 -9.08 0.20 -14.94
C GLU A 221 -10.11 -0.81 -15.45
N PHE A 222 -9.77 -2.10 -15.44
CA PHE A 222 -10.67 -3.14 -15.95
C PHE A 222 -11.98 -3.18 -15.15
N ILE A 223 -13.11 -3.02 -15.85
CA ILE A 223 -14.45 -3.03 -15.29
C ILE A 223 -15.12 -4.36 -15.64
N ASP A 224 -15.64 -5.04 -14.64
CA ASP A 224 -16.49 -6.21 -14.79
C ASP A 224 -17.80 -6.04 -13.99
N GLU A 225 -18.64 -7.09 -13.95
CA GLU A 225 -19.92 -7.04 -13.25
C GLU A 225 -19.79 -6.83 -11.73
N THR A 226 -18.62 -7.15 -11.18
CA THR A 226 -18.32 -7.10 -9.73
C THR A 226 -17.62 -5.80 -9.32
N HIS A 227 -16.97 -5.13 -10.28
CA HIS A 227 -16.15 -3.94 -10.02
C HIS A 227 -16.79 -2.68 -10.61
N ARG A 228 -17.14 -1.74 -9.74
CA ARG A 228 -17.89 -0.53 -10.08
C ARG A 228 -17.27 0.75 -9.50
N ASN A 229 -15.95 0.85 -9.54
CA ASN A 229 -15.21 2.01 -9.02
C ASN A 229 -15.26 3.27 -9.90
N GLY A 230 -16.12 3.31 -10.90
CA GLY A 230 -16.21 4.44 -11.83
C GLY A 230 -15.10 4.51 -12.87
N GLY A 231 -14.31 3.44 -13.06
CA GLY A 231 -13.19 3.40 -14.00
C GLY A 231 -11.87 3.93 -13.42
N HIS A 232 -11.78 4.10 -12.10
CA HIS A 232 -10.53 4.44 -11.44
C HIS A 232 -9.62 3.22 -11.31
N PRO A 233 -8.28 3.36 -11.41
CA PRO A 233 -7.33 2.26 -11.33
C PRO A 233 -7.09 1.80 -9.88
N THR A 234 -8.16 1.43 -9.16
CA THR A 234 -8.13 1.00 -7.75
C THR A 234 -7.85 -0.48 -7.56
N ASN A 235 -7.76 -1.25 -8.66
CA ASN A 235 -7.42 -2.66 -8.61
C ASN A 235 -5.93 -2.89 -8.80
N LEU A 236 -5.41 -3.94 -8.18
CA LEU A 236 -4.26 -4.66 -8.69
C LEU A 236 -4.74 -5.91 -9.40
N ASP A 237 -4.61 -5.90 -10.72
CA ASP A 237 -4.81 -7.06 -11.58
C ASP A 237 -3.48 -7.69 -11.94
N TYR A 238 -3.50 -8.88 -12.53
CA TYR A 238 -2.29 -9.54 -13.01
C TYR A 238 -2.49 -10.27 -14.33
N ALA A 239 -1.41 -10.33 -15.09
CA ALA A 239 -1.33 -11.08 -16.34
C ALA A 239 -0.14 -12.04 -16.30
N VAL A 240 -0.24 -13.15 -17.01
CA VAL A 240 0.70 -14.27 -16.96
C VAL A 240 1.15 -14.67 -18.36
N SER A 241 2.45 -14.95 -18.48
CA SER A 241 3.07 -15.52 -19.69
C SER A 241 4.07 -16.62 -19.35
N LYS A 242 4.40 -17.47 -20.34
CA LYS A 242 5.55 -18.41 -20.28
C LYS A 242 6.83 -17.80 -20.86
N SER A 243 6.75 -16.63 -21.47
CA SER A 243 7.86 -15.87 -22.02
C SER A 243 7.87 -14.47 -21.44
N VAL A 244 9.04 -13.92 -21.14
CA VAL A 244 9.17 -12.56 -20.66
C VAL A 244 8.65 -11.53 -21.66
N ALA A 245 8.80 -11.79 -22.96
CA ALA A 245 8.28 -10.97 -24.05
C ALA A 245 6.81 -11.28 -24.40
N GLY A 246 6.10 -12.01 -23.55
CA GLY A 246 4.69 -12.34 -23.81
C GLY A 246 4.44 -13.49 -24.78
N PRO A 247 3.20 -13.66 -25.29
CA PRO A 247 2.05 -12.84 -24.92
C PRO A 247 1.58 -13.06 -23.48
N TYR A 248 1.15 -12.00 -22.84
CA TYR A 248 0.56 -12.05 -21.51
C TYR A 248 -0.95 -12.20 -21.60
N VAL A 249 -1.53 -12.92 -20.66
CA VAL A 249 -2.99 -13.13 -20.56
C VAL A 249 -3.42 -12.71 -19.16
N ARG A 250 -4.33 -11.75 -19.06
CA ARG A 250 -4.96 -11.36 -17.79
C ARG A 250 -5.60 -12.57 -17.14
N LYS A 251 -5.32 -12.80 -15.87
CA LYS A 251 -5.86 -13.93 -15.09
C LYS A 251 -6.89 -13.50 -14.05
N GLY A 252 -6.81 -12.28 -13.57
CA GLY A 252 -7.78 -11.79 -12.60
C GLY A 252 -7.26 -10.59 -11.81
N ARG A 253 -7.97 -10.34 -10.74
CA ARG A 253 -7.67 -9.35 -9.72
C ARG A 253 -7.01 -10.01 -8.54
N ILE A 254 -6.01 -9.34 -7.95
CA ILE A 254 -5.39 -9.76 -6.69
C ILE A 254 -6.08 -9.07 -5.53
N ILE A 255 -6.24 -7.74 -5.63
CA ILE A 255 -6.85 -6.92 -4.58
C ILE A 255 -7.56 -5.71 -5.17
N ASP A 256 -8.60 -5.28 -4.48
CA ASP A 256 -9.37 -4.08 -4.78
C ASP A 256 -9.33 -3.15 -3.56
N ASN A 257 -8.78 -1.96 -3.67
CA ASN A 257 -8.73 -1.00 -2.56
C ASN A 257 -9.88 0.01 -2.56
N THR A 258 -10.93 -0.23 -3.33
CA THR A 258 -12.17 0.56 -3.28
C THR A 258 -12.79 0.50 -1.89
N GLY A 259 -13.14 1.65 -1.33
CA GLY A 259 -13.78 1.73 -0.01
C GLY A 259 -12.82 1.83 1.17
N ILE A 260 -11.52 2.04 0.95
CA ILE A 260 -10.59 2.46 2.02
C ILE A 260 -10.84 3.92 2.40
N ASP A 261 -11.04 4.76 1.40
CA ASP A 261 -11.23 6.21 1.53
C ASP A 261 -12.08 6.71 0.34
N PRO A 262 -12.97 7.68 0.52
CA PRO A 262 -13.83 8.19 -0.56
C PRO A 262 -13.06 8.82 -1.72
N GLN A 263 -11.80 9.17 -1.54
CA GLN A 263 -10.94 9.76 -2.58
C GLN A 263 -9.89 8.80 -3.14
N SER A 264 -9.94 7.53 -2.78
CA SER A 264 -9.04 6.53 -3.38
C SER A 264 -9.11 6.57 -4.90
N TRP A 265 -7.96 6.80 -5.54
CA TRP A 265 -7.87 6.99 -6.99
C TRP A 265 -7.18 5.82 -7.66
N ASN A 266 -5.96 5.48 -7.25
CA ASN A 266 -5.17 4.42 -7.85
C ASN A 266 -4.76 3.36 -6.82
N ASN A 267 -4.26 2.25 -7.32
CA ASN A 267 -3.50 1.28 -6.58
C ASN A 267 -2.16 1.05 -7.27
N HIS A 268 -1.12 0.77 -6.52
CA HIS A 268 0.18 0.39 -7.05
C HIS A 268 0.83 -0.55 -6.04
N GLY A 269 1.31 -1.68 -6.51
CA GLY A 269 1.93 -2.66 -5.63
C GLY A 269 2.48 -3.86 -6.38
N SER A 270 2.97 -4.81 -5.64
CA SER A 270 3.70 -5.96 -6.14
C SER A 270 3.48 -7.18 -5.27
N ILE A 271 3.97 -8.32 -5.72
CA ILE A 271 3.97 -9.57 -4.98
C ILE A 271 5.39 -10.00 -4.63
N VAL A 272 5.54 -10.65 -3.49
CA VAL A 272 6.82 -11.22 -3.06
C VAL A 272 6.59 -12.50 -2.26
N LYS A 273 7.47 -13.47 -2.43
CA LYS A 273 7.55 -14.64 -1.56
C LYS A 273 8.55 -14.39 -0.45
N ILE A 274 8.08 -14.39 0.80
CA ILE A 274 8.92 -14.28 1.99
C ILE A 274 8.90 -15.63 2.67
N GLU A 275 10.04 -16.32 2.68
CA GLU A 275 10.16 -17.72 3.07
C GLU A 275 9.20 -18.63 2.27
N ASN A 276 8.13 -19.14 2.89
CA ASN A 276 7.16 -20.02 2.25
C ASN A 276 5.79 -19.39 2.01
N GLN A 277 5.64 -18.10 2.30
CA GLN A 277 4.38 -17.38 2.18
C GLN A 277 4.49 -16.28 1.12
N TRP A 278 3.51 -16.22 0.21
CA TRP A 278 3.35 -15.11 -0.71
C TRP A 278 2.56 -13.96 -0.09
N TYR A 279 2.94 -12.75 -0.46
CA TYR A 279 2.29 -11.52 -0.04
C TYR A 279 2.06 -10.61 -1.23
N VAL A 280 0.95 -9.87 -1.23
CA VAL A 280 0.74 -8.69 -2.07
C VAL A 280 0.95 -7.45 -1.21
N PHE A 281 1.81 -6.55 -1.69
CA PHE A 281 1.96 -5.20 -1.17
C PHE A 281 1.16 -4.26 -2.05
N TYR A 282 0.48 -3.31 -1.44
CA TYR A 282 -0.34 -2.33 -2.13
C TYR A 282 -0.46 -1.06 -1.29
N HIS A 283 -1.16 -0.06 -1.77
CA HIS A 283 -1.41 1.14 -0.97
C HIS A 283 -2.89 1.53 -0.96
N GLY A 284 -3.25 2.45 -0.06
CA GLY A 284 -4.56 3.09 -0.03
C GLY A 284 -4.46 4.49 0.54
N SER A 285 -5.14 5.44 -0.11
CA SER A 285 -5.41 6.75 0.48
C SER A 285 -6.34 6.57 1.67
N SER A 286 -6.32 7.47 2.62
CA SER A 286 -7.18 7.39 3.78
C SER A 286 -7.47 8.74 4.44
N ASN A 287 -7.11 9.85 3.79
CA ASN A 287 -7.24 11.21 4.31
C ASN A 287 -8.16 12.10 3.46
N ASN A 288 -9.18 11.54 2.81
CA ASN A 288 -10.05 12.24 1.85
C ASN A 288 -9.26 12.96 0.75
N THR A 289 -8.17 12.35 0.29
CA THR A 289 -7.29 12.86 -0.74
C THR A 289 -6.75 11.73 -1.60
N LYS A 290 -6.31 12.04 -2.81
CA LYS A 290 -5.57 11.10 -3.66
C LYS A 290 -4.15 10.81 -3.14
N TYR A 291 -3.68 11.63 -2.22
CA TYR A 291 -2.35 11.62 -1.62
C TYR A 291 -2.37 10.98 -0.23
N ALA A 292 -1.29 11.13 0.51
CA ALA A 292 -1.15 10.54 1.84
C ALA A 292 -1.47 9.04 1.86
N ARG A 293 -0.96 8.33 0.86
CA ARG A 293 -1.18 6.90 0.63
C ARG A 293 -0.31 6.09 1.59
N ARG A 294 -0.89 5.07 2.21
CA ARG A 294 -0.24 4.22 3.21
C ARG A 294 -0.01 2.82 2.67
N ALA A 295 1.17 2.26 2.97
CA ALA A 295 1.51 0.89 2.62
C ALA A 295 0.64 -0.12 3.36
N ARG A 296 0.12 -1.10 2.62
CA ARG A 296 -0.69 -2.22 3.10
C ARG A 296 -0.15 -3.53 2.55
N VAL A 297 -0.49 -4.63 3.19
CA VAL A 297 -0.04 -5.96 2.79
C VAL A 297 -1.11 -7.01 3.12
N GLU A 298 -1.27 -7.99 2.23
CA GLU A 298 -2.08 -9.17 2.51
C GLU A 298 -1.30 -10.44 2.17
N ARG A 299 -1.61 -11.52 2.90
CA ARG A 299 -1.19 -12.86 2.52
C ARG A 299 -2.01 -13.33 1.34
N ILE A 300 -1.36 -13.94 0.35
CA ILE A 300 -2.02 -14.47 -0.84
C ILE A 300 -1.68 -15.94 -1.05
N GLU A 301 -2.63 -16.66 -1.64
CA GLU A 301 -2.43 -18.01 -2.11
C GLU A 301 -2.03 -17.97 -3.60
N VAL A 302 -0.94 -18.67 -3.92
CA VAL A 302 -0.36 -18.69 -5.25
C VAL A 302 -0.12 -20.12 -5.70
N ASP A 303 -0.76 -20.53 -6.80
CA ASP A 303 -0.46 -21.77 -7.51
C ASP A 303 0.74 -21.53 -8.44
N GLU A 304 1.94 -21.84 -7.95
CA GLU A 304 3.19 -21.62 -8.71
C GLU A 304 3.29 -22.49 -9.97
N GLU A 305 2.61 -23.65 -10.02
CA GLU A 305 2.63 -24.52 -11.20
C GLU A 305 1.81 -23.92 -12.36
N ARG A 306 0.74 -23.19 -12.03
CA ARG A 306 -0.18 -22.60 -13.00
C ARG A 306 0.00 -21.10 -13.17
N GLY A 307 0.75 -20.44 -12.28
CA GLY A 307 0.89 -19.00 -12.22
C GLY A 307 -0.43 -18.30 -11.84
N ILE A 308 -1.25 -18.94 -10.99
CA ILE A 308 -2.54 -18.37 -10.56
C ILE A 308 -2.42 -17.79 -9.18
N ILE A 309 -2.94 -16.58 -9.02
CA ILE A 309 -3.01 -15.84 -7.76
C ILE A 309 -4.49 -15.68 -7.41
N GLU A 310 -4.89 -16.12 -6.23
CA GLU A 310 -6.26 -15.93 -5.78
C GLU A 310 -6.48 -14.50 -5.29
N GLN A 311 -7.66 -13.97 -5.61
CA GLN A 311 -8.06 -12.64 -5.11
C GLN A 311 -8.24 -12.70 -3.59
N VAL A 312 -7.76 -11.65 -2.91
CA VAL A 312 -7.91 -11.50 -1.46
C VAL A 312 -8.68 -10.24 -1.11
N GLU A 313 -9.31 -10.27 0.05
CA GLU A 313 -9.95 -9.08 0.63
C GLU A 313 -8.94 -8.21 1.36
N MET A 314 -9.15 -6.90 1.36
CA MET A 314 -8.44 -6.00 2.26
C MET A 314 -8.77 -6.32 3.70
N THR A 315 -7.74 -6.42 4.53
CA THR A 315 -7.88 -6.67 5.96
C THR A 315 -7.19 -5.62 6.81
N SER A 316 -7.51 -5.60 8.08
CA SER A 316 -6.83 -4.79 9.10
C SER A 316 -5.62 -5.50 9.70
N GLN A 317 -5.36 -6.75 9.31
CA GLN A 317 -4.37 -7.60 10.02
C GLN A 317 -2.94 -7.41 9.54
N GLY A 318 -2.70 -7.08 8.25
CA GLY A 318 -1.35 -6.95 7.73
C GLY A 318 -0.48 -8.19 7.96
N PHE A 319 0.68 -8.03 8.58
CA PHE A 319 1.55 -9.14 9.00
C PHE A 319 1.13 -9.80 10.31
N SER A 320 0.25 -9.16 11.10
CA SER A 320 -0.26 -9.74 12.34
C SER A 320 -1.24 -10.90 12.05
N HIS A 321 -1.61 -11.65 13.07
CA HIS A 321 -2.65 -12.67 12.93
C HIS A 321 -4.06 -12.06 12.95
N GLY A 322 -4.24 -10.96 13.68
CA GLY A 322 -5.49 -10.23 13.82
C GLY A 322 -5.33 -9.07 14.80
N LEU A 323 -6.41 -8.36 15.05
CA LEU A 323 -6.48 -7.26 15.98
C LEU A 323 -6.96 -7.80 17.35
N ASP A 324 -6.18 -7.64 18.41
CA ASP A 324 -6.66 -7.91 19.76
C ASP A 324 -7.79 -6.93 20.10
N ALA A 325 -9.02 -7.42 20.07
CA ALA A 325 -10.20 -6.61 20.28
C ALA A 325 -10.27 -6.04 21.71
N THR A 326 -9.57 -6.64 22.68
CA THR A 326 -9.55 -6.20 24.09
C THR A 326 -8.49 -5.14 24.37
N ALA A 327 -7.40 -5.15 23.62
CA ALA A 327 -6.36 -4.12 23.72
C ALA A 327 -6.79 -2.79 23.12
N GLY A 328 -7.72 -2.80 22.17
CA GLY A 328 -8.22 -1.65 21.44
C GLY A 328 -7.83 -1.66 19.96
N ILE A 329 -8.77 -1.23 19.14
CA ILE A 329 -8.64 -1.15 17.69
C ILE A 329 -8.71 0.33 17.28
N GLU A 330 -7.61 0.84 16.71
CA GLU A 330 -7.55 2.21 16.21
C GLU A 330 -8.42 2.38 14.96
N ALA A 331 -9.07 3.52 14.82
CA ALA A 331 -9.86 3.84 13.62
C ALA A 331 -9.01 3.75 12.35
N GLY A 332 -7.74 4.14 12.42
CA GLY A 332 -6.77 4.09 11.31
C GLY A 332 -6.45 2.70 10.77
N TRP A 333 -6.76 1.62 11.51
CA TRP A 333 -6.58 0.25 11.04
C TRP A 333 -7.81 -0.30 10.30
N GLN A 334 -8.73 0.57 9.92
CA GLN A 334 -9.88 0.18 9.13
C GLN A 334 -9.49 -0.44 7.78
N CYS A 335 -10.33 -1.33 7.25
CA CYS A 335 -10.18 -1.95 5.95
C CYS A 335 -11.37 -1.69 5.00
N GLY A 336 -12.30 -0.81 5.38
CA GLY A 336 -13.41 -0.39 4.56
C GLY A 336 -14.16 0.79 5.18
N LEU A 337 -14.48 1.76 4.34
CA LEU A 337 -15.26 2.95 4.67
C LEU A 337 -16.39 3.13 3.66
N THR A 338 -17.52 3.63 4.13
CA THR A 338 -18.61 4.05 3.26
C THR A 338 -19.20 5.39 3.72
N GLY A 339 -19.96 6.05 2.86
CA GLY A 339 -20.71 7.26 3.20
C GLY A 339 -19.89 8.54 3.29
N GLY A 340 -18.61 8.52 2.91
CA GLY A 340 -17.78 9.74 2.87
C GLY A 340 -16.93 10.00 4.11
N ALA A 341 -16.97 9.14 5.14
CA ALA A 341 -16.08 9.23 6.29
C ALA A 341 -14.62 8.99 5.87
N TYR A 342 -13.67 9.65 6.53
CA TYR A 342 -12.24 9.52 6.22
C TYR A 342 -11.38 9.74 7.47
N LEU A 343 -10.10 9.31 7.40
CA LEU A 343 -9.11 9.58 8.46
C LEU A 343 -8.52 10.97 8.29
N THR A 344 -8.22 11.63 9.40
CA THR A 344 -7.42 12.86 9.40
C THR A 344 -6.40 12.83 10.53
N GLU A 345 -5.36 13.66 10.44
CA GLU A 345 -4.41 13.84 11.53
C GLU A 345 -4.89 14.97 12.47
N LYS A 346 -4.99 14.67 13.74
CA LYS A 346 -5.29 15.63 14.81
C LYS A 346 -4.38 15.39 16.00
N GLU A 347 -3.42 16.27 16.24
CA GLU A 347 -2.55 16.22 17.40
C GLU A 347 -1.82 14.87 17.59
N GLY A 348 -1.35 14.28 16.48
CA GLY A 348 -0.67 12.98 16.47
C GLY A 348 -1.59 11.76 16.62
N ARG A 349 -2.92 11.95 16.53
CA ARG A 349 -3.93 10.90 16.43
C ARG A 349 -4.49 10.86 15.02
N PHE A 350 -5.09 9.73 14.65
CA PHE A 350 -5.71 9.53 13.34
C PHE A 350 -7.17 9.11 13.47
N PRO A 351 -8.05 10.02 13.96
CA PRO A 351 -9.47 9.74 14.08
C PRO A 351 -10.13 9.63 12.71
N LEU A 352 -11.18 8.83 12.67
CA LEU A 352 -12.17 8.86 11.60
C LEU A 352 -13.06 10.07 11.82
N VAL A 353 -13.23 10.89 10.80
CA VAL A 353 -14.02 12.13 10.81
C VAL A 353 -15.02 12.16 9.66
N HIS A 354 -15.79 13.22 9.58
CA HIS A 354 -16.85 13.40 8.58
C HIS A 354 -17.84 12.21 8.56
N ILE A 355 -18.13 11.70 9.76
CA ILE A 355 -19.11 10.65 9.94
C ILE A 355 -20.50 11.28 9.88
N THR A 356 -21.30 10.84 8.93
CA THR A 356 -22.68 11.29 8.70
C THR A 356 -23.64 10.11 8.71
N ASP A 357 -24.95 10.37 8.56
CA ASP A 357 -25.96 9.32 8.42
C ASP A 357 -25.63 8.37 7.27
N GLY A 358 -25.72 7.07 7.51
CA GLY A 358 -25.41 6.01 6.55
C GLY A 358 -23.92 5.69 6.35
N CYS A 359 -22.99 6.36 7.05
CA CYS A 359 -21.58 5.96 7.04
C CYS A 359 -21.38 4.61 7.72
N SER A 360 -20.37 3.88 7.29
CA SER A 360 -19.87 2.70 8.02
C SER A 360 -18.36 2.61 8.01
N VAL A 361 -17.83 1.92 9.02
CA VAL A 361 -16.40 1.59 9.14
C VAL A 361 -16.24 0.12 9.53
N LYS A 362 -15.24 -0.54 8.93
CA LYS A 362 -15.05 -1.97 9.05
C LYS A 362 -13.62 -2.33 9.42
N TRP A 363 -13.46 -3.36 10.29
CA TRP A 363 -12.19 -3.97 10.65
C TRP A 363 -12.25 -5.49 10.47
N ARG A 364 -11.27 -6.06 9.79
CA ARG A 364 -11.05 -7.51 9.61
C ARG A 364 -9.61 -7.85 10.00
N TYR A 365 -9.36 -8.71 10.92
CA TYR A 365 -10.27 -9.42 11.80
C TYR A 365 -9.95 -9.05 13.24
N ALA A 366 -11.00 -8.78 14.01
CA ALA A 366 -10.87 -8.64 15.46
C ALA A 366 -10.80 -10.04 16.10
N GLU A 367 -9.87 -10.25 17.02
CA GLU A 367 -9.68 -11.55 17.70
C GLU A 367 -10.12 -11.49 19.14
N LEU A 368 -10.90 -12.50 19.56
CA LEU A 368 -11.25 -12.77 20.92
C LEU A 368 -10.61 -14.08 21.38
N ALA A 369 -9.81 -14.01 22.44
CA ALA A 369 -9.14 -15.19 22.99
C ALA A 369 -10.09 -16.13 23.77
N GLU A 370 -11.21 -15.62 24.29
CA GLU A 370 -12.09 -16.35 25.21
C GLU A 370 -13.58 -16.10 24.91
N ASP A 371 -14.39 -17.12 25.18
CA ASP A 371 -15.85 -17.02 25.20
C ASP A 371 -16.32 -16.11 26.35
N GLY A 372 -17.42 -15.38 26.15
CA GLY A 372 -18.00 -14.59 27.23
C GLY A 372 -19.10 -13.62 26.82
N GLU A 373 -19.64 -12.95 27.85
CA GLU A 373 -20.50 -11.79 27.68
C GLU A 373 -19.62 -10.57 27.45
N TRP A 374 -19.90 -9.83 26.37
CA TRP A 374 -19.09 -8.72 25.94
C TRP A 374 -19.88 -7.44 25.77
N SER A 375 -19.21 -6.35 26.01
CA SER A 375 -19.61 -5.00 25.62
C SER A 375 -18.55 -4.43 24.69
N ILE A 376 -18.96 -3.58 23.77
CA ILE A 376 -18.06 -2.74 22.98
C ILE A 376 -18.11 -1.31 23.54
N GLU A 377 -16.98 -0.66 23.60
CA GLU A 377 -16.89 0.76 23.93
C GLU A 377 -16.01 1.50 22.93
N GLY A 378 -16.25 2.79 22.78
CA GLY A 378 -15.49 3.68 21.91
C GLY A 378 -15.64 5.12 22.33
N THR A 379 -14.84 5.99 21.71
CA THR A 379 -14.89 7.44 21.94
C THR A 379 -15.72 8.12 20.87
N ILE A 380 -16.57 9.06 21.30
CA ILE A 380 -17.48 9.82 20.44
C ILE A 380 -17.61 11.26 20.93
N LEU A 381 -17.80 12.20 20.00
CA LEU A 381 -17.94 13.63 20.32
C LEU A 381 -19.35 14.20 20.11
N SER A 382 -20.34 13.44 19.64
CA SER A 382 -21.71 13.94 19.44
C SER A 382 -22.82 12.89 19.55
N GLU A 383 -24.05 13.32 19.41
CA GLU A 383 -25.27 12.50 19.55
C GLU A 383 -25.62 11.78 18.26
N CYS A 384 -25.29 10.48 18.13
CA CYS A 384 -25.74 9.62 17.03
C CYS A 384 -26.12 8.22 17.52
N GLY A 385 -26.79 7.47 16.69
CA GLY A 385 -26.98 6.02 16.88
C GLY A 385 -25.89 5.23 16.14
N ILE A 386 -25.51 4.11 16.72
CA ILE A 386 -24.52 3.19 16.12
C ILE A 386 -25.11 1.77 16.14
N SER A 387 -25.22 1.15 14.97
CA SER A 387 -25.46 -0.29 14.87
C SER A 387 -24.12 -1.02 14.83
N ILE A 388 -23.97 -2.03 15.67
CA ILE A 388 -22.74 -2.81 15.79
C ILE A 388 -22.99 -4.17 15.17
N LEU A 389 -22.19 -4.53 14.19
CA LEU A 389 -22.26 -5.82 13.51
C LEU A 389 -21.01 -6.65 13.79
N ALA A 390 -21.21 -7.94 13.98
CA ALA A 390 -20.15 -8.94 14.04
C ALA A 390 -20.45 -10.01 12.98
N ASN A 391 -19.54 -10.19 12.03
CA ASN A 391 -19.71 -11.07 10.87
C ASN A 391 -21.03 -10.79 10.09
N GLY A 392 -21.39 -9.51 9.96
CA GLY A 392 -22.60 -9.06 9.26
C GLY A 392 -23.90 -9.19 10.05
N GLU A 393 -23.87 -9.76 11.26
CA GLU A 393 -25.06 -9.87 12.13
C GLU A 393 -25.08 -8.73 13.16
N SER A 394 -26.19 -8.07 13.34
CA SER A 394 -26.34 -7.03 14.36
C SER A 394 -26.28 -7.64 15.77
N VAL A 395 -25.31 -7.19 16.55
CA VAL A 395 -25.07 -7.69 17.91
C VAL A 395 -25.33 -6.63 18.97
N GLY A 396 -25.52 -5.37 18.59
CA GLY A 396 -25.82 -4.29 19.53
C GLY A 396 -26.17 -2.97 18.83
N VAL A 397 -26.79 -2.09 19.61
CA VAL A 397 -27.13 -0.73 19.18
C VAL A 397 -26.76 0.23 20.31
N VAL A 398 -26.09 1.33 19.98
CA VAL A 398 -25.88 2.47 20.86
C VAL A 398 -26.90 3.55 20.46
N ASN A 399 -27.57 4.12 21.42
CA ASN A 399 -28.41 5.29 21.19
C ASN A 399 -27.67 6.56 21.69
N ALA A 400 -28.03 7.71 21.13
CA ALA A 400 -27.43 8.99 21.47
C ALA A 400 -27.42 9.34 22.98
N GLU A 401 -28.39 8.82 23.70
CA GLU A 401 -28.57 9.04 25.15
C GLU A 401 -27.56 8.25 26.01
N ASP A 402 -26.86 7.25 25.41
CA ASP A 402 -25.95 6.34 26.11
C ASP A 402 -24.50 6.85 26.18
N VAL A 403 -24.23 8.06 25.67
CA VAL A 403 -22.88 8.67 25.68
C VAL A 403 -22.65 9.42 26.97
N ASP A 404 -21.59 9.12 27.68
CA ASP A 404 -21.25 9.75 28.93
C ASP A 404 -20.60 11.16 28.75
N ARG A 405 -20.37 11.87 29.87
CA ARG A 405 -19.77 13.22 29.85
C ARG A 405 -18.29 13.22 29.41
N GLN A 406 -17.65 12.07 29.32
CA GLN A 406 -16.29 11.89 28.83
C GLN A 406 -16.27 11.50 27.35
N HIS A 407 -17.44 11.53 26.69
CA HIS A 407 -17.62 11.13 25.30
C HIS A 407 -17.24 9.66 25.05
N ILE A 408 -17.41 8.80 26.06
CA ILE A 408 -17.28 7.35 25.93
C ILE A 408 -18.67 6.75 25.85
N TRP A 409 -18.90 5.95 24.83
CA TRP A 409 -20.10 5.15 24.71
C TRP A 409 -19.79 3.68 24.99
N LYS A 410 -20.76 2.97 25.49
CA LYS A 410 -20.66 1.53 25.76
C LYS A 410 -21.99 0.85 25.43
N SER A 411 -21.92 -0.28 24.74
CA SER A 411 -23.09 -1.12 24.46
C SER A 411 -22.80 -2.58 24.71
N SER A 412 -23.79 -3.29 25.28
CA SER A 412 -23.72 -4.75 25.36
C SER A 412 -23.89 -5.35 23.98
N ILE A 413 -23.05 -6.29 23.62
CA ILE A 413 -23.12 -7.05 22.37
C ILE A 413 -23.41 -8.54 22.62
N GLY A 414 -23.72 -8.89 23.88
CA GLY A 414 -24.10 -10.25 24.28
C GLY A 414 -22.95 -11.25 24.31
N THR A 415 -23.27 -12.51 24.13
CA THR A 415 -22.31 -13.61 24.18
C THR A 415 -21.59 -13.76 22.85
N LEU A 416 -20.27 -13.60 22.86
CA LEU A 416 -19.41 -13.98 21.74
C LEU A 416 -18.49 -15.15 22.15
N ARG A 417 -18.21 -16.03 21.22
CA ARG A 417 -17.23 -17.11 21.39
C ARG A 417 -15.82 -16.60 21.08
N SER A 418 -14.83 -17.31 21.56
CA SER A 418 -13.45 -17.11 21.09
C SER A 418 -13.38 -17.35 19.58
N GLY A 419 -12.63 -16.49 18.89
CA GLY A 419 -12.53 -16.57 17.43
C GLY A 419 -12.24 -15.22 16.78
N ARG A 420 -12.41 -15.20 15.47
CA ARG A 420 -12.16 -14.04 14.61
C ARG A 420 -13.46 -13.46 14.11
N TYR A 421 -13.56 -12.13 14.14
CA TYR A 421 -14.76 -11.40 13.77
C TYR A 421 -14.44 -10.27 12.82
N GLU A 422 -15.24 -10.13 11.75
CA GLU A 422 -15.40 -8.86 11.08
C GLU A 422 -16.27 -7.97 11.98
N LEU A 423 -15.72 -6.84 12.42
CA LEU A 423 -16.47 -5.83 13.17
C LEU A 423 -16.80 -4.67 12.24
N GLU A 424 -18.06 -4.24 12.26
CA GLU A 424 -18.52 -3.09 11.50
C GLU A 424 -19.37 -2.18 12.41
N LEU A 425 -19.14 -0.88 12.32
CA LEU A 425 -20.00 0.13 12.90
C LEU A 425 -20.76 0.84 11.76
N GLN A 426 -22.07 0.89 11.85
CA GLN A 426 -22.93 1.65 10.96
C GLN A 426 -23.56 2.80 11.74
N PHE A 427 -23.43 4.01 11.22
CA PHE A 427 -23.86 5.23 11.88
C PHE A 427 -25.18 5.71 11.32
N PHE A 428 -26.08 6.16 12.20
CA PHE A 428 -27.38 6.69 11.81
C PHE A 428 -27.79 7.89 12.65
N SER A 429 -28.45 8.86 12.01
CA SER A 429 -28.93 10.09 12.65
C SER A 429 -30.07 10.70 11.85
N GLU A 430 -30.96 11.41 12.54
CA GLU A 430 -31.95 12.29 11.88
C GLU A 430 -31.33 13.66 11.50
N LYS A 431 -30.08 13.92 11.85
CA LYS A 431 -29.35 15.17 11.57
C LYS A 431 -28.54 15.00 10.28
N GLU A 432 -28.55 16.02 9.42
CA GLU A 432 -27.73 16.08 8.19
C GLU A 432 -26.31 16.60 8.45
N GLU A 433 -25.92 16.82 9.70
CA GLU A 433 -24.63 17.39 10.10
C GLU A 433 -23.61 16.29 10.37
N GLU A 434 -22.30 16.64 10.36
CA GLU A 434 -21.23 15.77 10.80
C GLU A 434 -21.46 15.35 12.25
N LEU A 435 -21.47 14.04 12.48
CA LEU A 435 -21.91 13.48 13.76
C LEU A 435 -20.85 13.45 14.81
N PHE A 436 -19.62 13.02 14.47
CA PHE A 436 -18.55 12.90 15.46
C PHE A 436 -17.21 12.42 14.88
N GLU A 437 -16.23 12.28 15.78
CA GLU A 437 -14.92 11.67 15.54
C GLU A 437 -14.85 10.32 16.25
N LEU A 438 -14.24 9.31 15.61
CA LEU A 438 -13.97 8.01 16.20
C LEU A 438 -12.46 7.76 16.22
N ASP A 439 -11.84 7.69 17.40
CA ASP A 439 -10.43 7.36 17.54
C ASP A 439 -10.20 5.84 17.58
N ARG A 440 -10.94 5.14 18.42
CA ARG A 440 -10.72 3.70 18.67
C ARG A 440 -11.97 3.07 19.28
N ILE A 441 -12.03 1.75 19.15
CA ILE A 441 -12.99 0.88 19.85
C ILE A 441 -12.25 -0.19 20.64
N ARG A 442 -12.90 -0.79 21.63
CA ARG A 442 -12.42 -2.02 22.26
C ARG A 442 -13.58 -2.88 22.79
N LEU A 443 -13.33 -4.17 22.91
CA LEU A 443 -14.24 -5.07 23.59
C LEU A 443 -13.84 -5.21 25.06
N VAL A 444 -14.81 -5.13 25.95
CA VAL A 444 -14.62 -5.25 27.38
C VAL A 444 -15.58 -6.31 27.93
N ARG A 445 -15.19 -7.02 28.99
CA ARG A 445 -16.09 -7.93 29.66
C ARG A 445 -17.31 -7.18 30.20
N ALA A 446 -18.49 -7.75 30.00
CA ALA A 446 -19.77 -7.18 30.44
C ALA A 446 -19.91 -7.21 31.96
#